data_4a527f63e474758b8666a0b53797f712
#
_entry.id   4a527f63e474758b8666a0b53797f712
#
_cell.length_a   1.000
_cell.length_b   1.000
_cell.length_c   1.000
_cell.angle_alpha   90.00
_cell.angle_beta   90.00
_cell.angle_gamma   90.00
#
_symmetry.space_group_name_H-M   'P 1'
#
loop_
_entity.id
_entity.type
_entity.pdbx_description
1 polymer ?
#
loop_
_entity_poly.entity_id
_entity_poly.type
_entity_poly.pdbx_seq_one_letter_code
_entity_poly.pdbx_strand_id
1 'polypeptide(L)'
;MAEPPRLPAIRLPWEKSIIYFVTICVKDRHRVLATPEVFEAIKTAIPQLQKWHVLAGVIMPDHVHWAVSPVEDRELSIGDFSHGFKRTLRKQLGPQSWEWQRGCFDRLLRSDENLWSKWIT
;
A
#
# COMPACT_ATOMS: atom_id res chain seq x y z
N MET A 1 10.17 -21.09 4.14
CA MET A 1 9.78 -20.18 3.05
C MET A 1 9.96 -18.75 3.52
N ALA A 2 10.66 -17.94 2.73
CA ALA A 2 10.91 -16.56 3.11
C ALA A 2 9.62 -15.74 3.02
N GLU A 3 9.38 -14.89 4.02
CA GLU A 3 8.25 -13.98 3.98
C GLU A 3 8.54 -12.82 3.03
N PRO A 4 7.51 -12.28 2.35
CA PRO A 4 7.69 -11.05 1.59
C PRO A 4 8.15 -9.90 2.49
N PRO A 5 8.91 -8.94 1.94
CA PRO A 5 9.31 -7.76 2.71
C PRO A 5 8.10 -6.99 3.25
N ARG A 6 8.19 -6.56 4.48
CA ARG A 6 7.12 -5.79 5.14
C ARG A 6 7.68 -4.50 5.72
N LEU A 7 6.84 -3.47 5.71
CA LEU A 7 7.14 -2.25 6.41
C LEU A 7 6.76 -2.38 7.89
N PRO A 8 7.45 -1.64 8.80
CA PRO A 8 7.05 -1.65 10.21
C PRO A 8 5.60 -1.22 10.40
N ALA A 9 4.90 -1.89 11.29
CA ALA A 9 3.52 -1.54 11.61
C ALA A 9 3.48 -0.32 12.54
N ILE A 10 2.43 0.48 12.38
CA ILE A 10 2.15 1.63 13.23
C ILE A 10 0.97 1.26 14.14
N ARG A 11 1.07 1.61 15.42
CA ARG A 11 -0.03 1.39 16.36
C ARG A 11 -1.07 2.49 16.21
N LEU A 12 -2.34 2.11 16.14
CA LEU A 12 -3.47 3.02 16.12
C LEU A 12 -4.49 2.62 17.18
N PRO A 13 -5.28 3.60 17.70
CA PRO A 13 -6.42 3.27 18.54
C PRO A 13 -7.50 2.59 17.69
N TRP A 14 -7.59 1.27 17.81
CA TRP A 14 -8.47 0.42 16.99
C TRP A 14 -9.93 0.87 16.99
N GLU A 15 -10.44 1.29 18.12
CA GLU A 15 -11.85 1.64 18.29
C GLU A 15 -12.26 2.84 17.44
N LYS A 16 -11.30 3.67 17.05
CA LYS A 16 -11.55 4.91 16.31
C LYS A 16 -10.97 4.89 14.91
N SER A 17 -10.34 3.79 14.52
CA SER A 17 -9.61 3.73 13.26
C SER A 17 -10.45 3.14 12.16
N ILE A 18 -10.38 3.78 10.99
CA ILE A 18 -10.89 3.21 9.74
C ILE A 18 -9.67 2.66 9.01
N ILE A 19 -9.64 1.36 8.79
CA ILE A 19 -8.52 0.70 8.14
C ILE A 19 -8.99 0.07 6.84
N TYR A 20 -8.29 0.36 5.77
CA TYR A 20 -8.55 -0.23 4.46
C TYR A 20 -7.40 -1.14 4.06
N PHE A 21 -7.75 -2.29 3.49
CA PHE A 21 -6.80 -3.08 2.72
C PHE A 21 -6.87 -2.62 1.27
N VAL A 22 -5.73 -2.32 0.69
CA VAL A 22 -5.64 -1.82 -0.68
C VAL A 22 -4.68 -2.69 -1.46
N THR A 23 -5.10 -3.13 -2.64
CA THR A 23 -4.25 -3.87 -3.57
C THR A 23 -4.08 -3.04 -4.84
N ILE A 24 -2.84 -2.76 -5.20
CA ILE A 24 -2.50 -1.99 -6.39
C ILE A 24 -1.67 -2.89 -7.30
N CYS A 25 -2.15 -3.11 -8.52
CA CYS A 25 -1.55 -4.06 -9.46
C CYS A 25 -0.81 -3.36 -10.57
N VAL A 26 0.26 -4.01 -11.05
CA VAL A 26 0.93 -3.62 -12.29
C VAL A 26 0.06 -4.03 -13.47
N LYS A 27 -0.03 -3.15 -14.47
CA LYS A 27 -0.79 -3.42 -15.70
C LYS A 27 -0.27 -4.69 -16.36
N ASP A 28 -1.20 -5.54 -16.79
CA ASP A 28 -0.92 -6.85 -17.37
C ASP A 28 -0.14 -7.78 -16.43
N ARG A 29 -0.11 -7.45 -15.15
CA ARG A 29 0.50 -8.25 -14.10
C ARG A 29 1.98 -8.56 -14.35
N HIS A 30 2.72 -7.62 -14.97
CA HIS A 30 4.16 -7.76 -15.15
C HIS A 30 4.87 -7.84 -13.80
N ARG A 31 5.81 -8.75 -13.68
CA ARG A 31 6.52 -9.04 -12.43
C ARG A 31 7.77 -8.14 -12.31
N VAL A 32 7.55 -6.88 -11.97
CA VAL A 32 8.59 -5.84 -11.98
C VAL A 32 8.88 -5.24 -10.62
N LEU A 33 8.09 -5.57 -9.58
CA LEU A 33 8.16 -4.88 -8.30
C LEU A 33 9.12 -5.50 -7.28
N ALA A 34 9.39 -6.79 -7.37
CA ALA A 34 10.20 -7.49 -6.36
C ALA A 34 11.70 -7.31 -6.62
N THR A 35 12.16 -6.08 -6.63
CA THR A 35 13.58 -5.71 -6.79
C THR A 35 14.01 -4.81 -5.64
N PRO A 36 15.31 -4.81 -5.27
CA PRO A 36 15.81 -3.89 -4.25
C PRO A 36 15.56 -2.42 -4.59
N GLU A 37 15.67 -2.06 -5.87
CA GLU A 37 15.43 -0.70 -6.34
C GLU A 37 14.01 -0.24 -6.06
N VAL A 38 13.02 -1.05 -6.41
CA VAL A 38 11.61 -0.73 -6.17
C VAL A 38 11.32 -0.69 -4.66
N PHE A 39 11.86 -1.64 -3.90
CA PHE A 39 11.66 -1.68 -2.45
C PHE A 39 12.18 -0.40 -1.79
N GLU A 40 13.38 0.04 -2.15
CA GLU A 40 13.95 1.28 -1.59
C GLU A 40 13.14 2.52 -2.01
N ALA A 41 12.68 2.55 -3.26
CA ALA A 41 11.83 3.65 -3.73
C ALA A 41 10.51 3.72 -2.96
N ILE A 42 9.90 2.58 -2.67
CA ILE A 42 8.67 2.51 -1.88
C ILE A 42 8.93 2.99 -0.46
N LYS A 43 10.02 2.57 0.17
CA LYS A 43 10.38 3.03 1.51
C LYS A 43 10.54 4.54 1.57
N THR A 44 11.05 5.15 0.53
CA THR A 44 11.20 6.60 0.44
C THR A 44 9.88 7.30 0.15
N ALA A 45 9.02 6.68 -0.64
CA ALA A 45 7.73 7.25 -1.03
C ALA A 45 6.73 7.29 0.12
N ILE A 46 6.67 6.24 0.94
CA ILE A 46 5.64 6.11 1.97
C ILE A 46 5.59 7.28 2.95
N PRO A 47 6.71 7.77 3.51
CA PRO A 47 6.66 8.92 4.42
C PRO A 47 6.13 10.22 3.78
N GLN A 48 6.11 10.29 2.46
CA GLN A 48 5.61 11.46 1.73
C GLN A 48 4.09 11.46 1.62
N LEU A 49 3.43 10.35 1.95
CA LEU A 49 1.97 10.20 1.93
C LEU A 49 1.39 10.66 3.28
N GLN A 50 1.53 11.95 3.58
CA GLN A 50 1.29 12.50 4.92
C GLN A 50 -0.16 12.47 5.38
N LYS A 51 -1.11 12.29 4.47
CA LYS A 51 -2.53 12.21 4.83
C LYS A 51 -2.97 10.82 5.27
N TRP A 52 -2.07 9.87 5.23
CA TRP A 52 -2.35 8.47 5.49
C TRP A 52 -1.37 7.87 6.50
N HIS A 53 -1.91 7.06 7.41
CA HIS A 53 -1.09 6.13 8.17
C HIS A 53 -0.97 4.86 7.35
N VAL A 54 0.23 4.50 6.96
CA VAL A 54 0.51 3.23 6.30
C VAL A 54 0.92 2.25 7.38
N LEU A 55 -0.01 1.37 7.74
CA LEU A 55 0.15 0.46 8.89
C LEU A 55 1.03 -0.73 8.56
N ALA A 56 0.92 -1.23 7.35
CA ALA A 56 1.68 -2.39 6.89
C ALA A 56 1.66 -2.41 5.37
N GLY A 57 2.66 -3.07 4.79
CA GLY A 57 2.73 -3.26 3.35
C GLY A 57 3.44 -4.55 3.00
N VAL A 58 3.01 -5.17 1.91
CA VAL A 58 3.66 -6.36 1.34
C VAL A 58 3.84 -6.12 -0.15
N ILE A 59 5.08 -6.29 -0.63
CA ILE A 59 5.42 -6.10 -2.02
C ILE A 59 5.52 -7.47 -2.68
N MET A 60 4.60 -7.73 -3.61
CA MET A 60 4.60 -8.93 -4.43
C MET A 60 5.21 -8.59 -5.80
N PRO A 61 5.59 -9.58 -6.61
CA PRO A 61 6.23 -9.27 -7.90
C PRO A 61 5.40 -8.41 -8.85
N ASP A 62 4.07 -8.53 -8.81
CA ASP A 62 3.18 -7.85 -9.77
C ASP A 62 2.11 -6.99 -9.10
N HIS A 63 2.17 -6.84 -7.77
CA HIS A 63 1.22 -6.01 -7.04
C HIS A 63 1.76 -5.70 -5.64
N VAL A 64 1.12 -4.73 -4.99
CA VAL A 64 1.41 -4.40 -3.59
C VAL A 64 0.13 -4.45 -2.78
N HIS A 65 0.24 -4.87 -1.53
CA HIS A 65 -0.86 -4.81 -0.56
C HIS A 65 -0.52 -3.80 0.52
N TRP A 66 -1.49 -2.98 0.87
CA TRP A 66 -1.35 -1.98 1.91
C TRP A 66 -2.48 -2.08 2.93
N ALA A 67 -2.16 -1.86 4.19
CA ALA A 67 -3.16 -1.55 5.21
C ALA A 67 -2.95 -0.08 5.57
N VAL A 68 -3.96 0.75 5.34
CA VAL A 68 -3.85 2.21 5.49
C VAL A 68 -5.05 2.77 6.24
N SER A 69 -4.83 3.91 6.90
CA SER A 69 -5.89 4.64 7.60
C SER A 69 -5.70 6.14 7.36
N PRO A 70 -6.79 6.90 7.10
CA PRO A 70 -6.67 8.36 7.02
C PRO A 70 -6.18 8.96 8.33
N VAL A 71 -5.28 9.94 8.27
CA VAL A 71 -4.75 10.59 9.48
C VAL A 71 -5.82 11.43 10.16
N GLU A 72 -6.50 12.29 9.43
CA GLU A 72 -7.49 13.21 9.99
C GLU A 72 -8.79 13.21 9.22
N ASP A 73 -8.74 13.25 7.91
CA ASP A 73 -9.92 13.38 7.04
C ASP A 73 -10.46 12.02 6.64
N ARG A 74 -11.51 11.59 7.33
CA ARG A 74 -12.16 10.30 7.07
C ARG A 74 -12.92 10.25 5.75
N GLU A 75 -13.07 11.40 5.09
CA GLU A 75 -13.72 11.47 3.79
C GLU A 75 -12.74 11.26 2.63
N LEU A 76 -11.43 11.18 2.92
CA LEU A 76 -10.44 10.85 1.91
C LEU A 76 -10.76 9.50 1.28
N SER A 77 -10.76 9.43 -0.03
CA SER A 77 -11.04 8.19 -0.74
C SER A 77 -9.78 7.32 -0.86
N ILE A 78 -9.98 6.01 -0.98
CA ILE A 78 -8.88 5.10 -1.27
C ILE A 78 -8.27 5.39 -2.64
N GLY A 79 -9.06 5.91 -3.58
CA GLY A 79 -8.52 6.40 -4.85
C GLY A 79 -7.45 7.48 -4.66
N ASP A 80 -7.63 8.36 -3.68
CA ASP A 80 -6.63 9.39 -3.37
C ASP A 80 -5.33 8.75 -2.86
N PHE A 81 -5.42 7.72 -2.02
CA PHE A 81 -4.24 6.99 -1.58
C PHE A 81 -3.53 6.34 -2.77
N SER A 82 -4.27 5.63 -3.60
CA SER A 82 -3.72 4.94 -4.76
C SER A 82 -3.03 5.91 -5.72
N HIS A 83 -3.68 7.03 -6.05
CA HIS A 83 -3.08 8.06 -6.91
C HIS A 83 -1.82 8.66 -6.29
N GLY A 84 -1.87 8.98 -5.01
CA GLY A 84 -0.72 9.55 -4.30
C GLY A 84 0.46 8.60 -4.28
N PHE A 85 0.21 7.33 -4.00
CA PHE A 85 1.25 6.30 -3.99
C PHE A 85 1.90 6.14 -5.36
N LYS A 86 1.08 5.95 -6.40
CA LYS A 86 1.57 5.76 -7.76
C LYS A 86 2.40 6.95 -8.23
N ARG A 87 1.91 8.17 -7.99
CA ARG A 87 2.60 9.40 -8.39
C ARG A 87 3.93 9.55 -7.64
N THR A 88 3.91 9.35 -6.33
CA THR A 88 5.11 9.52 -5.52
C THR A 88 6.17 8.47 -5.86
N LEU A 89 5.74 7.22 -6.06
CA LEU A 89 6.67 6.18 -6.45
C LEU A 89 7.28 6.45 -7.82
N ARG A 90 6.48 6.92 -8.78
CA ARG A 90 6.98 7.27 -10.12
C ARG A 90 8.06 8.34 -10.05
N LYS A 91 7.90 9.32 -9.18
CA LYS A 91 8.93 10.35 -8.97
C LYS A 91 10.22 9.76 -8.42
N GLN A 92 10.13 8.78 -7.53
CA GLN A 92 11.31 8.13 -6.96
C GLN A 92 12.04 7.25 -7.97
N LEU A 93 11.30 6.50 -8.78
CA LEU A 93 11.89 5.57 -9.73
C LEU A 93 12.31 6.21 -11.04
N GLY A 94 11.67 7.33 -11.41
CA GLY A 94 11.80 7.88 -12.75
C GLY A 94 11.04 7.06 -13.78
N PRO A 95 11.29 7.33 -15.09
CA PRO A 95 10.58 6.61 -16.16
C PRO A 95 10.82 5.11 -16.11
N GLN A 96 9.75 4.33 -16.27
CA GLN A 96 9.81 2.87 -16.27
C GLN A 96 9.13 2.34 -17.54
N SER A 97 9.49 1.12 -17.93
CA SER A 97 8.88 0.44 -19.08
C SER A 97 7.52 -0.18 -18.77
N TRP A 98 7.08 -0.13 -17.51
CA TRP A 98 5.83 -0.71 -17.06
C TRP A 98 4.93 0.38 -16.48
N GLU A 99 3.64 0.06 -16.37
CA GLU A 99 2.64 0.98 -15.83
C GLU A 99 1.80 0.29 -14.76
N TRP A 100 1.21 1.10 -13.89
CA TRP A 100 0.21 0.61 -12.96
C TRP A 100 -1.10 0.34 -13.69
N GLN A 101 -1.82 -0.70 -13.27
CA GLN A 101 -3.20 -0.89 -13.67
C GLN A 101 -4.02 0.28 -13.14
N ARG A 102 -5.02 0.71 -13.91
CA ARG A 102 -5.91 1.78 -13.49
C ARG A 102 -6.70 1.34 -12.25
N GLY A 103 -6.83 2.25 -11.27
CA GLY A 103 -7.57 1.98 -10.04
C GLY A 103 -6.83 1.08 -9.08
N CYS A 104 -7.58 0.52 -8.16
CA CYS A 104 -7.07 -0.39 -7.14
C CYS A 104 -8.23 -1.23 -6.62
N PHE A 105 -7.92 -2.29 -5.89
CA PHE A 105 -8.91 -3.05 -5.14
C PHE A 105 -8.81 -2.65 -3.68
N ASP A 106 -9.94 -2.45 -3.02
CA ASP A 106 -9.95 -2.06 -1.62
C ASP A 106 -11.02 -2.81 -0.84
N ARG A 107 -10.79 -2.91 0.46
CA ARG A 107 -11.70 -3.55 1.38
C ARG A 107 -11.56 -2.89 2.75
N LEU A 108 -12.68 -2.58 3.37
CA LEU A 108 -12.70 -2.04 4.73
C LEU A 108 -12.44 -3.17 5.72
N LEU A 109 -11.52 -2.94 6.67
CA LEU A 109 -11.30 -3.87 7.76
C LEU A 109 -12.38 -3.66 8.81
N ARG A 110 -13.06 -4.74 9.20
CA ARG A 110 -14.04 -4.69 10.28
C ARG A 110 -13.34 -4.66 11.63
N SER A 111 -13.96 -4.03 12.61
CA SER A 111 -13.40 -3.89 13.95
C SER A 111 -13.14 -5.22 14.66
N ASP A 112 -13.87 -6.28 14.29
CA ASP A 112 -13.71 -7.62 14.85
C ASP A 112 -12.70 -8.49 14.09
N GLU A 113 -12.07 -7.95 13.05
CA GLU A 113 -11.12 -8.71 12.24
C GLU A 113 -9.68 -8.48 12.71
N ASN A 114 -8.89 -9.54 12.64
CA ASN A 114 -7.47 -9.45 12.92
C ASN A 114 -6.74 -9.02 11.64
N LEU A 115 -5.98 -7.93 11.73
CA LEU A 115 -5.21 -7.40 10.61
C LEU A 115 -4.32 -8.47 9.98
N TRP A 116 -3.61 -9.24 10.79
CA TRP A 116 -2.65 -10.23 10.31
C TRP A 116 -3.30 -11.45 9.68
N SER A 117 -4.47 -11.86 10.16
CA SER A 117 -5.16 -13.02 9.59
C SER A 117 -5.58 -12.78 8.14
N LYS A 118 -5.83 -11.52 7.77
CA LYS A 118 -6.19 -11.16 6.40
C LYS A 118 -5.01 -11.18 5.44
N TRP A 119 -3.80 -11.06 5.95
CA TRP A 119 -2.58 -11.09 5.13
C TRP A 119 -2.09 -12.50 4.86
N ILE A 120 -2.46 -13.44 5.70
CA ILE A 120 -2.02 -14.83 5.62
C ILE A 120 -2.93 -15.65 4.70
N THR A 121 -4.19 -15.30 4.64
CA THR A 121 -5.17 -15.95 3.75
C THR A 121 -5.28 -15.21 2.40
#